data_ff0afc5930aff4762740fe045a512bc1
#
_entry.id   ff0afc5930aff4762740fe045a512bc1
#
_cell.length_a   1.000
_cell.length_b   1.000
_cell.length_c   1.000
_cell.angle_alpha   90.00
_cell.angle_beta   90.00
_cell.angle_gamma   90.00
#
_symmetry.space_group_name_H-M   'P 1'
#
loop_
_entity.id
_entity.type
_entity.pdbx_description
1 polymer ?
#
loop_
_entity_poly.entity_id
_entity_poly.type
_entity_poly.pdbx_seq_one_letter_code
_entity_poly.pdbx_strand_id
1 'polypeptide(L)'
;MTDILKAENEQQVLDAVKSAASDKIALDVRANGSKAGLGRATDIGHVLDVSGLGGVNFYEPAELVLSAGAATGVAEVEDLLADKSQQLAFEPPDLGPLLGGEAGQGTLGGLVACNLAGPRRVKAGAAR
;
A
#
# COMPACT_ATOMS: atom_id res chain seq x y z
N MET A 1 -10.31 -9.21 21.39
CA MET A 1 -11.09 -9.06 20.14
C MET A 1 -10.49 -7.90 19.37
N THR A 2 -10.20 -8.08 18.13
CA THR A 2 -9.66 -7.00 17.27
C THR A 2 -10.82 -6.19 16.72
N ASP A 3 -10.81 -4.90 16.96
CA ASP A 3 -11.77 -3.96 16.38
C ASP A 3 -11.26 -3.48 15.02
N ILE A 4 -12.08 -3.67 13.97
CA ILE A 4 -11.71 -3.33 12.59
C ILE A 4 -12.60 -2.18 12.11
N LEU A 5 -11.97 -1.05 11.87
CA LEU A 5 -12.59 0.12 11.25
C LEU A 5 -12.26 0.14 9.77
N LYS A 6 -13.23 -0.11 8.91
CA LYS A 6 -13.05 -0.03 7.46
C LYS A 6 -13.34 1.38 6.97
N ALA A 7 -12.38 1.99 6.28
CA ALA A 7 -12.53 3.29 5.64
C ALA A 7 -12.68 3.13 4.11
N GLU A 8 -13.66 3.84 3.55
CA GLU A 8 -13.95 3.83 2.11
C GLU A 8 -13.65 5.18 1.42
N ASN A 9 -13.27 6.19 2.22
CA ASN A 9 -12.87 7.50 1.74
C ASN A 9 -11.92 8.20 2.71
N GLU A 10 -11.28 9.27 2.25
CA GLU A 10 -10.30 10.02 3.03
C GLU A 10 -10.89 10.64 4.30
N GLN A 11 -12.15 11.07 4.27
CA GLN A 11 -12.80 11.66 5.44
C GLN A 11 -12.95 10.65 6.57
N GLN A 12 -13.31 9.40 6.26
CA GLN A 12 -13.42 8.33 7.25
C GLN A 12 -12.05 7.98 7.86
N VAL A 13 -10.98 8.00 7.06
CA VAL A 13 -9.61 7.84 7.59
C VAL A 13 -9.28 8.98 8.56
N LEU A 14 -9.55 10.22 8.17
CA LEU A 14 -9.29 11.38 9.00
C LEU A 14 -10.04 11.30 10.34
N ASP A 15 -11.31 10.94 10.30
CA ASP A 15 -12.14 10.83 11.50
C ASP A 15 -11.67 9.69 12.41
N ALA A 16 -11.33 8.53 11.85
CA ALA A 16 -10.78 7.40 12.60
C ALA A 16 -9.45 7.76 13.28
N VAL A 17 -8.53 8.42 12.57
CA VAL A 17 -7.24 8.84 13.12
C VAL A 17 -7.41 9.89 14.20
N LYS A 18 -8.31 10.88 14.02
CA LYS A 18 -8.60 11.90 15.03
C LYS A 18 -9.18 11.29 16.30
N SER A 19 -10.14 10.37 16.17
CA SER A 19 -10.73 9.66 17.31
C SER A 19 -9.67 8.87 18.06
N ALA A 20 -8.90 8.03 17.35
CA ALA A 20 -7.84 7.24 17.95
C ALA A 20 -6.78 8.09 18.68
N ALA A 21 -6.40 9.23 18.08
CA ALA A 21 -5.45 10.16 18.69
C ALA A 21 -6.03 10.80 19.97
N SER A 22 -7.31 11.20 19.96
CA SER A 22 -8.01 11.75 21.13
C SER A 22 -8.07 10.74 22.27
N ASP A 23 -8.37 9.49 21.95
CA ASP A 23 -8.52 8.41 22.92
C ASP A 23 -7.19 7.72 23.27
N LYS A 24 -6.07 8.17 22.66
CA LYS A 24 -4.72 7.60 22.82
C LYS A 24 -4.67 6.11 22.46
N ILE A 25 -5.40 5.72 21.45
CA ILE A 25 -5.47 4.35 20.93
C ILE A 25 -4.47 4.20 19.79
N ALA A 26 -3.68 3.12 19.82
CA ALA A 26 -2.79 2.76 18.72
C ALA A 26 -3.60 2.08 17.59
N LEU A 27 -3.36 2.50 16.35
CA LEU A 27 -3.96 1.92 15.15
C LEU A 27 -2.93 1.12 14.36
N ASP A 28 -3.31 -0.07 13.93
CA ASP A 28 -2.62 -0.82 12.88
C ASP A 28 -3.29 -0.51 11.54
N VAL A 29 -2.60 0.26 10.70
CA VAL A 29 -3.12 0.67 9.39
C VAL A 29 -2.74 -0.35 8.34
N ARG A 30 -3.70 -0.97 7.72
CA ARG A 30 -3.46 -1.98 6.68
C ARG A 30 -4.51 -1.97 5.58
N ALA A 31 -4.08 -2.38 4.37
CA ALA A 31 -4.98 -2.78 3.29
C ALA A 31 -5.01 -4.31 3.23
N ASN A 32 -4.29 -4.93 2.30
CA ASN A 32 -4.27 -6.40 2.16
C ASN A 32 -3.42 -7.13 3.21
N GLY A 33 -2.67 -6.41 4.03
CA GLY A 33 -1.85 -7.00 5.08
C GLY A 33 -0.64 -7.82 4.58
N SER A 34 -0.23 -7.67 3.33
CA SER A 34 0.87 -8.46 2.71
C SER A 34 2.22 -8.35 3.43
N LYS A 35 2.39 -7.33 4.26
CA LYS A 35 3.61 -7.08 5.05
C LYS A 35 3.40 -7.21 6.56
N ALA A 36 2.26 -7.76 6.99
CA ALA A 36 1.95 -7.89 8.42
C ALA A 36 2.98 -8.74 9.20
N GLY A 37 3.65 -9.68 8.52
CA GLY A 37 4.74 -10.48 9.09
C GLY A 37 6.11 -9.80 9.10
N LEU A 38 6.23 -8.56 8.61
CA LEU A 38 7.49 -7.83 8.57
C LEU A 38 7.75 -7.09 9.88
N GLY A 39 8.91 -7.33 10.48
CA GLY A 39 9.29 -6.68 11.73
C GLY A 39 8.86 -7.44 12.98
N ARG A 40 8.69 -6.72 14.08
CA ARG A 40 8.27 -7.32 15.35
C ARG A 40 6.75 -7.47 15.38
N ALA A 41 6.29 -8.55 16.01
CA ALA A 41 4.87 -8.72 16.30
C ALA A 41 4.38 -7.55 17.19
N THR A 42 3.25 -6.98 16.81
CA THR A 42 2.57 -5.93 17.57
C THR A 42 1.23 -6.47 18.07
N ASP A 43 0.92 -6.18 19.31
CA ASP A 43 -0.39 -6.48 19.88
C ASP A 43 -1.23 -5.19 19.90
N ILE A 44 -1.70 -4.82 18.71
CA ILE A 44 -2.56 -3.65 18.51
C ILE A 44 -3.97 -4.16 18.25
N GLY A 45 -4.87 -3.90 19.20
CA GLY A 45 -6.26 -4.37 19.16
C GLY A 45 -7.16 -3.64 18.15
N HIS A 46 -6.68 -2.56 17.53
CA HIS A 46 -7.47 -1.74 16.61
C HIS A 46 -6.82 -1.68 15.23
N VAL A 47 -7.56 -2.10 14.22
CA VAL A 47 -7.12 -2.07 12.82
C VAL A 47 -7.90 -1.01 12.06
N LEU A 48 -7.20 -0.12 11.37
CA LEU A 48 -7.78 0.75 10.35
C LEU A 48 -7.57 0.08 8.99
N ASP A 49 -8.62 -0.49 8.46
CA ASP A 49 -8.64 -1.13 7.14
C ASP A 49 -8.88 -0.05 6.08
N VAL A 50 -7.86 0.20 5.27
CA VAL A 50 -7.89 1.16 4.16
C VAL A 50 -8.00 0.48 2.78
N SER A 51 -8.37 -0.79 2.73
CA SER A 51 -8.54 -1.55 1.48
C SER A 51 -9.57 -0.94 0.52
N GLY A 52 -10.51 -0.14 1.04
CA GLY A 52 -11.48 0.59 0.24
C GLY A 52 -10.92 1.79 -0.56
N LEU A 53 -9.66 2.21 -0.28
CA LEU A 53 -9.03 3.38 -0.92
C LEU A 53 -8.19 2.99 -2.14
N GLY A 54 -8.67 2.09 -2.97
CA GLY A 54 -8.02 1.63 -4.20
C GLY A 54 -8.60 2.27 -5.46
N GLY A 55 -7.98 1.93 -6.58
CA GLY A 55 -8.37 2.33 -7.92
C GLY A 55 -7.47 3.38 -8.53
N VAL A 56 -7.38 3.35 -9.86
CA VAL A 56 -6.62 4.32 -10.65
C VAL A 56 -7.50 5.53 -10.94
N ASN A 57 -7.07 6.71 -10.50
CA ASN A 57 -7.80 7.97 -10.71
C ASN A 57 -7.61 8.47 -12.14
N PHE A 58 -6.37 8.46 -12.63
CA PHE A 58 -6.03 8.75 -14.02
C PHE A 58 -4.66 8.18 -14.38
N TYR A 59 -4.44 7.98 -15.67
CA TYR A 59 -3.16 7.58 -16.22
C TYR A 59 -2.95 8.27 -17.58
N GLU A 60 -1.87 9.04 -17.66
CA GLU A 60 -1.43 9.75 -18.86
C GLU A 60 -0.08 9.19 -19.33
N PRO A 61 -0.08 8.18 -20.21
CA PRO A 61 1.16 7.53 -20.65
C PRO A 61 2.17 8.47 -21.30
N ALA A 62 1.70 9.46 -22.06
CA ALA A 62 2.59 10.42 -22.74
C ALA A 62 3.32 11.36 -21.76
N GLU A 63 2.68 11.65 -20.63
CA GLU A 63 3.23 12.50 -19.57
C GLU A 63 4.00 11.68 -18.51
N LEU A 64 3.97 10.36 -18.58
CA LEU A 64 4.55 9.44 -17.59
C LEU A 64 3.98 9.66 -16.18
N VAL A 65 2.68 9.97 -16.09
CA VAL A 65 2.00 10.29 -14.83
C VAL A 65 0.84 9.33 -14.60
N LEU A 66 0.80 8.79 -13.39
CA LEU A 66 -0.30 7.97 -12.90
C LEU A 66 -0.70 8.43 -11.50
N SER A 67 -2.00 8.54 -11.26
CA SER A 67 -2.57 8.77 -9.94
C SER A 67 -3.49 7.62 -9.56
N ALA A 68 -3.27 7.06 -8.39
CA ALA A 68 -4.06 5.94 -7.89
C ALA A 68 -4.22 6.01 -6.37
N GLY A 69 -5.27 5.40 -5.86
CA GLY A 69 -5.49 5.25 -4.43
C GLY A 69 -4.41 4.37 -3.77
N ALA A 70 -4.17 4.60 -2.48
CA ALA A 70 -3.12 3.91 -1.73
C ALA A 70 -3.31 2.38 -1.68
N ALA A 71 -4.55 1.91 -1.69
CA ALA A 71 -4.88 0.49 -1.68
C ALA A 71 -4.86 -0.18 -3.06
N THR A 72 -4.55 0.55 -4.14
CA THR A 72 -4.40 -0.02 -5.48
C THR A 72 -3.28 -1.06 -5.49
N GLY A 73 -3.54 -2.23 -6.06
CA GLY A 73 -2.56 -3.31 -6.17
C GLY A 73 -1.36 -2.92 -7.04
N VAL A 74 -0.16 -3.27 -6.61
CA VAL A 74 1.05 -3.03 -7.42
C VAL A 74 0.97 -3.81 -8.73
N ALA A 75 0.50 -5.07 -8.70
CA ALA A 75 0.31 -5.88 -9.89
C ALA A 75 -0.67 -5.24 -10.89
N GLU A 76 -1.79 -4.68 -10.42
CA GLU A 76 -2.75 -3.95 -11.25
C GLU A 76 -2.10 -2.76 -11.97
N VAL A 77 -1.25 -2.02 -11.27
CA VAL A 77 -0.49 -0.90 -11.86
C VAL A 77 0.52 -1.39 -12.89
N GLU A 78 1.24 -2.46 -12.59
CA GLU A 78 2.22 -3.04 -13.51
C GLU A 78 1.56 -3.54 -14.80
N ASP A 79 0.40 -4.19 -14.71
CA ASP A 79 -0.38 -4.64 -15.87
C ASP A 79 -0.84 -3.44 -16.72
N LEU A 80 -1.37 -2.39 -16.08
CA LEU A 80 -1.79 -1.17 -16.76
C LEU A 80 -0.64 -0.48 -17.51
N LEU A 81 0.54 -0.44 -16.89
CA LEU A 81 1.75 0.14 -17.51
C LEU A 81 2.25 -0.73 -18.66
N ALA A 82 2.23 -2.06 -18.51
CA ALA A 82 2.68 -3.00 -19.53
C ALA A 82 1.86 -2.88 -20.83
N ASP A 83 0.55 -2.64 -20.75
CA ASP A 83 -0.32 -2.38 -21.89
C ASP A 83 0.14 -1.18 -22.76
N LYS A 84 0.91 -0.27 -22.17
CA LYS A 84 1.51 0.90 -22.85
C LYS A 84 3.02 0.77 -23.03
N SER A 85 3.57 -0.44 -22.88
CA SER A 85 5.02 -0.69 -22.93
C SER A 85 5.82 0.16 -21.95
N GLN A 86 5.25 0.44 -20.79
CA GLN A 86 5.87 1.19 -19.68
C GLN A 86 6.07 0.30 -18.47
N GLN A 87 6.86 0.75 -17.52
CA GLN A 87 7.12 0.06 -16.26
C GLN A 87 7.45 1.07 -15.15
N LEU A 88 7.31 0.65 -13.90
CA LEU A 88 7.84 1.41 -12.78
C LEU A 88 9.37 1.45 -12.86
N ALA A 89 9.97 2.64 -12.67
CA ALA A 89 11.42 2.81 -12.77
C ALA A 89 12.17 2.05 -11.67
N PHE A 90 11.62 2.04 -10.45
CA PHE A 90 12.11 1.22 -9.34
C PHE A 90 11.53 -0.20 -9.41
N GLU A 91 12.18 -1.14 -8.74
CA GLU A 91 11.76 -2.55 -8.72
C GLU A 91 10.92 -2.82 -7.47
N PRO A 92 9.57 -2.84 -7.55
CA PRO A 92 8.74 -3.15 -6.39
C PRO A 92 8.90 -4.62 -5.98
N PRO A 93 9.43 -4.92 -4.79
CA PRO A 93 9.54 -6.31 -4.35
C PRO A 93 8.20 -6.84 -3.87
N ASP A 94 7.88 -8.06 -4.25
CA ASP A 94 6.77 -8.82 -3.69
C ASP A 94 7.26 -9.67 -2.51
N LEU A 95 6.88 -9.25 -1.31
CA LEU A 95 7.25 -9.96 -0.08
C LEU A 95 6.26 -11.05 0.33
N GLY A 96 5.12 -11.18 -0.36
CA GLY A 96 4.09 -12.17 -0.02
C GLY A 96 4.68 -13.58 0.13
N PRO A 97 5.31 -14.15 -0.93
CA PRO A 97 5.90 -15.49 -0.85
C PRO A 97 6.97 -15.65 0.23
N LEU A 98 7.77 -14.61 0.47
CA LEU A 98 8.82 -14.64 1.50
C LEU A 98 8.24 -14.68 2.92
N LEU A 99 7.11 -14.02 3.14
CA LEU A 99 6.45 -13.91 4.44
C LEU A 99 5.37 -15.00 4.65
N GLY A 100 5.27 -15.98 3.73
CA GLY A 100 4.32 -17.08 3.82
C GLY A 100 2.91 -16.75 3.36
N GLY A 101 2.73 -15.64 2.65
CA GLY A 101 1.48 -15.22 2.02
C GLY A 101 1.45 -15.47 0.51
N GLU A 102 0.36 -15.04 -0.12
CA GLU A 102 0.21 -15.11 -1.57
C GLU A 102 1.00 -14.01 -2.29
N ALA A 103 1.41 -14.30 -3.53
CA ALA A 103 2.03 -13.31 -4.41
C ALA A 103 1.01 -12.25 -4.87
N GLY A 104 1.49 -11.07 -5.26
CA GLY A 104 0.67 -10.02 -5.87
C GLY A 104 -0.25 -9.26 -4.92
N GLN A 105 -0.12 -9.43 -3.61
CA GLN A 105 -0.98 -8.77 -2.62
C GLN A 105 -0.50 -7.39 -2.18
N GLY A 106 0.65 -6.93 -2.69
CA GLY A 106 1.20 -5.62 -2.37
C GLY A 106 0.36 -4.46 -2.91
N THR A 107 0.30 -3.36 -2.15
CA THR A 107 -0.39 -2.13 -2.55
C THR A 107 0.58 -0.97 -2.72
N LEU A 108 0.22 0.04 -3.52
CA LEU A 108 1.05 1.24 -3.72
C LEU A 108 1.36 1.94 -2.40
N GLY A 109 0.36 2.14 -1.55
CA GLY A 109 0.55 2.77 -0.24
C GLY A 109 1.51 2.00 0.65
N GLY A 110 1.37 0.66 0.72
CA GLY A 110 2.28 -0.20 1.47
C GLY A 110 3.70 -0.20 0.92
N LEU A 111 3.87 -0.14 -0.39
CA LEU A 111 5.17 -0.05 -1.06
C LEU A 111 5.88 1.27 -0.73
N VAL A 112 5.17 2.40 -0.87
CA VAL A 112 5.71 3.74 -0.59
C VAL A 112 5.99 3.93 0.90
N ALA A 113 5.10 3.48 1.77
CA ALA A 113 5.26 3.59 3.23
C ALA A 113 6.51 2.86 3.73
N CYS A 114 6.81 1.69 3.17
CA CYS A 114 8.01 0.91 3.50
C CYS A 114 9.25 1.36 2.70
N ASN A 115 9.09 2.22 1.70
CA ASN A 115 10.15 2.62 0.77
C ASN A 115 10.94 1.42 0.21
N LEU A 116 10.21 0.37 -0.18
CA LEU A 116 10.79 -0.85 -0.70
C LEU A 116 11.19 -0.67 -2.18
N ALA A 117 12.37 -1.14 -2.50
CA ALA A 117 12.88 -1.17 -3.88
C ALA A 117 13.86 -2.32 -4.03
N GLY A 118 13.97 -2.85 -5.24
CA GLY A 118 14.84 -3.97 -5.57
C GLY A 118 16.33 -3.61 -5.65
N PRO A 119 17.16 -4.57 -6.11
CA PRO A 119 18.64 -4.41 -6.08
C PRO A 119 19.16 -3.27 -6.97
N ARG A 120 18.43 -2.88 -8.02
CA ARG A 120 18.82 -1.74 -8.88
C ARG A 120 18.47 -0.36 -8.32
N ARG A 121 18.03 -0.26 -7.06
CA ARG A 121 17.62 1.00 -6.42
C ARG A 121 18.66 2.13 -6.52
N VAL A 122 19.93 1.80 -6.52
CA VAL A 122 21.03 2.78 -6.63
C VAL A 122 21.02 3.48 -7.98
N LYS A 123 20.59 2.79 -9.03
CA LYS A 123 20.56 3.29 -10.40
C LYS A 123 19.15 3.68 -10.87
N ALA A 124 18.16 2.86 -10.56
CA ALA A 124 16.78 3.04 -10.99
C ALA A 124 15.95 3.87 -10.01
N GLY A 125 16.45 4.13 -8.81
CA GLY A 125 15.74 4.89 -7.78
C GLY A 125 14.91 4.04 -6.84
N ALA A 126 14.35 4.69 -5.85
CA ALA A 126 13.43 4.13 -4.87
C ALA A 126 11.99 4.62 -5.12
N ALA A 127 11.01 4.09 -4.38
CA ALA A 127 9.60 4.45 -4.53
C ALA A 127 9.29 5.90 -4.14
N ARG A 128 10.19 6.61 -3.46
CA ARG A 128 10.04 8.02 -3.06
C ARG A 128 11.36 8.77 -3.12
#